data_2f0ac3fc9db420fbcc5dc218ff75745e
#
_entry.id   2f0ac3fc9db420fbcc5dc218ff75745e
#
_cell.length_a   1.000
_cell.length_b   1.000
_cell.length_c   1.000
_cell.angle_alpha   90.00
_cell.angle_beta   90.00
_cell.angle_gamma   90.00
#
_symmetry.space_group_name_H-M   'P 1'
#
loop_
_entity.id
_entity.type
_entity.pdbx_description
1 polymer ?
#
loop_
_entity_poly.entity_id
_entity_poly.type
_entity_poly.pdbx_seq_one_letter_code
_entity_poly.pdbx_strand_id
1 'polypeptide(L)'
;MKIVVLDGQGVNPGDISWNRIEELGELTVYPRTAPEEVLQHVGDAEIALTNKTVFDANIIAQLKNTKYIGVLATGYNVVDTKAARERGIVVTNIPAYSTDSVAQMVFAHLLNVSNHVDHYAEGTRNGVWSRCLDFCYWKIGRASCRERV
;
A
#
# COMPACT_ATOMS: atom_id res chain seq x y z
N MET A 1 -2.20 17.82 -21.68
CA MET A 1 -1.72 16.46 -21.35
C MET A 1 -2.80 15.77 -20.54
N LYS A 2 -3.18 14.54 -20.92
CA LYS A 2 -4.19 13.76 -20.19
C LYS A 2 -3.52 12.78 -19.26
N ILE A 3 -3.96 12.79 -18.00
CA ILE A 3 -3.43 11.97 -16.91
C ILE A 3 -4.56 11.14 -16.33
N VAL A 4 -4.35 9.85 -16.15
CA VAL A 4 -5.33 8.95 -15.53
C VAL A 4 -4.73 8.23 -14.33
N VAL A 5 -5.51 8.12 -13.26
CA VAL A 5 -5.22 7.28 -12.09
C VAL A 5 -6.24 6.15 -12.05
N LEU A 6 -5.79 4.88 -12.08
CA LEU A 6 -6.66 3.73 -12.28
C LEU A 6 -7.20 3.10 -10.98
N ASP A 7 -6.55 3.37 -9.86
CA ASP A 7 -6.88 2.78 -8.55
C ASP A 7 -6.62 3.76 -7.40
N GLY A 8 -7.13 4.99 -7.59
CA GLY A 8 -6.91 6.12 -6.70
C GLY A 8 -7.32 5.88 -5.25
N GLN A 9 -8.38 5.10 -4.99
CA GLN A 9 -8.83 4.79 -3.64
C GLN A 9 -7.77 4.06 -2.81
N GLY A 10 -6.93 3.25 -3.46
CA GLY A 10 -5.88 2.48 -2.77
C GLY A 10 -4.67 3.31 -2.36
N VAL A 11 -4.47 4.50 -2.96
CA VAL A 11 -3.32 5.38 -2.69
C VAL A 11 -3.72 6.69 -2.04
N ASN A 12 -4.94 7.13 -2.26
CA ASN A 12 -5.48 8.36 -1.71
C ASN A 12 -6.97 8.19 -1.40
N PRO A 13 -7.33 7.78 -0.19
CA PRO A 13 -8.73 7.62 0.22
C PRO A 13 -9.46 8.96 0.43
N GLY A 14 -8.83 10.09 0.12
CA GLY A 14 -9.39 11.43 0.23
C GLY A 14 -8.71 12.32 1.27
N ASP A 15 -7.58 11.90 1.80
CA ASP A 15 -6.79 12.64 2.80
C ASP A 15 -5.71 13.54 2.18
N ILE A 16 -5.41 13.36 0.89
CA ILE A 16 -4.42 14.16 0.14
C ILE A 16 -5.08 14.77 -1.10
N SER A 17 -4.75 16.04 -1.38
CA SER A 17 -5.22 16.71 -2.61
C SER A 17 -4.46 16.22 -3.85
N TRP A 18 -5.17 16.09 -4.97
CA TRP A 18 -4.62 15.83 -6.29
C TRP A 18 -4.16 17.10 -7.03
N ASN A 19 -4.37 18.30 -6.47
CA ASN A 19 -4.14 19.61 -7.12
C ASN A 19 -2.78 19.70 -7.82
N ARG A 20 -1.71 19.20 -7.20
CA ARG A 20 -0.37 19.23 -7.80
C ARG A 20 -0.23 18.41 -9.09
N ILE A 21 -1.06 17.40 -9.26
CA ILE A 21 -1.10 16.60 -10.49
C ILE A 21 -2.05 17.25 -11.51
N GLU A 22 -3.15 17.82 -11.03
CA GLU A 22 -4.10 18.58 -11.85
C GLU A 22 -3.44 19.79 -12.52
N GLU A 23 -2.49 20.45 -11.85
CA GLU A 23 -1.69 21.55 -12.45
C GLU A 23 -0.85 21.11 -13.66
N LEU A 24 -0.57 19.81 -13.79
CA LEU A 24 0.21 19.27 -14.92
C LEU A 24 -0.65 18.94 -16.15
N GLY A 25 -1.95 18.80 -15.98
CA GLY A 25 -2.86 18.48 -17.09
C GLY A 25 -4.24 18.06 -16.65
N GLU A 26 -5.03 17.60 -17.59
CA GLU A 26 -6.38 17.08 -17.37
C GLU A 26 -6.30 15.74 -16.63
N LEU A 27 -6.67 15.72 -15.35
CA LEU A 27 -6.61 14.55 -14.48
C LEU A 27 -7.97 13.87 -14.41
N THR A 28 -7.99 12.55 -14.61
CA THR A 28 -9.12 11.67 -14.31
C THR A 28 -8.70 10.64 -13.27
N VAL A 29 -9.44 10.53 -12.17
CA VAL A 29 -9.14 9.56 -11.09
C VAL A 29 -10.28 8.56 -11.00
N TYR A 30 -9.97 7.29 -11.26
CA TYR A 30 -10.88 6.18 -11.01
C TYR A 30 -10.58 5.60 -9.61
N PRO A 31 -11.59 5.43 -8.75
CA PRO A 31 -11.39 4.82 -7.44
C PRO A 31 -10.82 3.41 -7.54
N ARG A 32 -11.32 2.64 -8.51
CA ARG A 32 -10.88 1.27 -8.85
C ARG A 32 -11.10 1.04 -10.34
N THR A 33 -10.30 0.14 -10.92
CA THR A 33 -10.43 -0.27 -12.32
C THR A 33 -10.38 -1.79 -12.40
N ALA A 34 -11.42 -2.40 -12.93
CA ALA A 34 -11.45 -3.83 -13.20
C ALA A 34 -10.53 -4.17 -14.40
N PRO A 35 -10.00 -5.39 -14.50
CA PRO A 35 -9.07 -5.77 -15.58
C PRO A 35 -9.61 -5.49 -17.00
N GLU A 36 -10.90 -5.71 -17.20
CA GLU A 36 -11.61 -5.49 -18.46
C GLU A 36 -11.82 -4.01 -18.80
N GLU A 37 -11.75 -3.12 -17.81
CA GLU A 37 -11.96 -1.68 -17.96
C GLU A 37 -10.67 -0.90 -18.21
N VAL A 38 -9.50 -1.53 -18.05
CA VAL A 38 -8.19 -0.83 -18.10
C VAL A 38 -8.03 -0.04 -19.36
N LEU A 39 -8.27 -0.65 -20.51
CA LEU A 39 -8.13 0.03 -21.82
C LEU A 39 -9.14 1.16 -22.02
N GLN A 40 -10.35 1.01 -21.50
CA GLN A 40 -11.38 2.04 -21.54
C GLN A 40 -11.01 3.24 -20.66
N HIS A 41 -10.55 2.96 -19.42
CA HIS A 41 -10.18 4.00 -18.46
C HIS A 41 -8.90 4.74 -18.88
N VAL A 42 -7.91 4.03 -19.43
CA VAL A 42 -6.72 4.68 -19.99
C VAL A 42 -7.06 5.52 -21.20
N GLY A 43 -7.90 5.01 -22.09
CA GLY A 43 -8.37 5.73 -23.28
C GLY A 43 -7.22 6.27 -24.13
N ASP A 44 -7.14 7.60 -24.24
CA ASP A 44 -6.10 8.34 -24.97
C ASP A 44 -5.11 9.08 -24.03
N ALA A 45 -5.07 8.72 -22.74
CA ALA A 45 -4.20 9.34 -21.77
C ALA A 45 -2.71 9.14 -22.11
N GLU A 46 -1.94 10.21 -21.96
CA GLU A 46 -0.48 10.20 -22.17
C GLU A 46 0.26 9.66 -20.93
N ILE A 47 -0.33 9.83 -19.75
CA ILE A 47 0.20 9.38 -18.47
C ILE A 47 -0.83 8.48 -17.78
N ALA A 48 -0.43 7.28 -17.40
CA ALA A 48 -1.20 6.37 -16.58
C ALA A 48 -0.51 6.17 -15.23
N LEU A 49 -1.23 6.38 -14.13
CA LEU A 49 -0.78 6.12 -12.78
C LEU A 49 -1.54 4.92 -12.23
N THR A 50 -0.82 3.96 -11.67
CA THR A 50 -1.39 2.73 -11.12
C THR A 50 -0.72 2.34 -9.81
N ASN A 51 -1.44 1.62 -8.95
CA ASN A 51 -0.87 0.97 -7.76
C ASN A 51 -0.95 -0.56 -7.90
N LYS A 52 -2.13 -1.09 -8.24
CA LYS A 52 -2.40 -2.54 -8.32
C LYS A 52 -3.00 -2.98 -9.65
N THR A 53 -3.51 -2.04 -10.46
CA THR A 53 -4.05 -2.36 -11.78
C THR A 53 -2.93 -2.85 -12.70
N VAL A 54 -3.16 -4.00 -13.33
CA VAL A 54 -2.13 -4.69 -14.12
C VAL A 54 -2.05 -4.12 -15.53
N PHE A 55 -0.84 -3.93 -16.02
CA PHE A 55 -0.49 -3.61 -17.39
C PHE A 55 0.35 -4.76 -17.97
N ASP A 56 -0.31 -5.79 -18.43
CA ASP A 56 0.34 -6.89 -19.15
C ASP A 56 0.74 -6.52 -20.58
N ALA A 57 1.43 -7.41 -21.27
CA ALA A 57 1.87 -7.19 -22.65
C ALA A 57 0.68 -6.91 -23.62
N ASN A 58 -0.48 -7.56 -23.38
CA ASN A 58 -1.66 -7.39 -24.22
C ASN A 58 -2.28 -6.00 -24.06
N ILE A 59 -2.39 -5.53 -22.81
CA ILE A 59 -2.88 -4.18 -22.49
C ILE A 59 -1.91 -3.15 -23.06
N ILE A 60 -0.61 -3.30 -22.79
CA ILE A 60 0.43 -2.39 -23.29
C ILE A 60 0.40 -2.30 -24.82
N ALA A 61 0.23 -3.41 -25.52
CA ALA A 61 0.15 -3.43 -26.98
C ALA A 61 -1.01 -2.60 -27.54
N GLN A 62 -2.09 -2.42 -26.78
CA GLN A 62 -3.30 -1.72 -27.20
C GLN A 62 -3.37 -0.25 -26.75
N LEU A 63 -2.41 0.21 -25.93
CA LEU A 63 -2.35 1.61 -25.51
C LEU A 63 -2.12 2.52 -26.73
N LYS A 64 -2.86 3.63 -26.84
CA LYS A 64 -2.83 4.50 -28.03
C LYS A 64 -1.77 5.60 -27.91
N ASN A 65 -1.83 6.38 -26.84
CA ASN A 65 -1.05 7.60 -26.68
C ASN A 65 -0.16 7.60 -25.42
N THR A 66 -0.22 6.55 -24.62
CA THR A 66 0.49 6.47 -23.35
C THR A 66 2.01 6.45 -23.55
N LYS A 67 2.69 7.40 -22.92
CA LYS A 67 4.15 7.59 -22.95
C LYS A 67 4.80 7.28 -21.61
N TYR A 68 4.01 7.28 -20.54
CA TYR A 68 4.51 7.12 -19.19
C TYR A 68 3.53 6.31 -18.32
N ILE A 69 4.07 5.36 -17.57
CA ILE A 69 3.34 4.61 -16.56
C ILE A 69 4.05 4.79 -15.22
N GLY A 70 3.37 5.45 -14.27
CA GLY A 70 3.87 5.63 -12.90
C GLY A 70 3.24 4.61 -11.96
N VAL A 71 4.06 3.74 -11.36
CA VAL A 71 3.60 2.80 -10.34
C VAL A 71 3.71 3.47 -8.97
N LEU A 72 2.57 3.74 -8.36
CA LEU A 72 2.44 4.41 -7.05
C LEU A 72 2.71 3.43 -5.88
N ALA A 73 3.72 2.60 -6.04
CA ALA A 73 4.14 1.57 -5.09
C ALA A 73 5.63 1.24 -5.26
N THR A 74 6.20 0.50 -4.30
CA THR A 74 7.56 -0.02 -4.40
C THR A 74 7.67 -1.13 -5.43
N GLY A 75 6.76 -2.11 -5.40
CA GLY A 75 6.73 -3.20 -6.35
C GLY A 75 6.12 -2.78 -7.69
N TYR A 76 6.80 -3.06 -8.78
CA TYR A 76 6.38 -2.71 -10.15
C TYR A 76 6.02 -3.92 -11.02
N ASN A 77 5.88 -5.09 -10.42
CA ASN A 77 5.52 -6.34 -11.10
C ASN A 77 4.11 -6.32 -11.74
N VAL A 78 3.33 -5.31 -11.46
CA VAL A 78 2.03 -5.04 -12.12
C VAL A 78 2.17 -4.53 -13.55
N VAL A 79 3.38 -4.12 -13.97
CA VAL A 79 3.66 -3.63 -15.33
C VAL A 79 4.66 -4.55 -16.01
N ASP A 80 4.35 -5.02 -17.22
CA ASP A 80 5.32 -5.67 -18.10
C ASP A 80 6.30 -4.62 -18.63
N THR A 81 7.41 -4.44 -17.91
CA THR A 81 8.42 -3.43 -18.24
C THR A 81 9.16 -3.71 -19.55
N LYS A 82 9.19 -4.98 -20.00
CA LYS A 82 9.78 -5.35 -21.28
C LYS A 82 8.88 -4.87 -22.42
N ALA A 83 7.60 -5.19 -22.40
CA ALA A 83 6.64 -4.73 -23.37
C ALA A 83 6.53 -3.20 -23.40
N ALA A 84 6.56 -2.54 -22.24
CA ALA A 84 6.57 -1.08 -22.15
C ALA A 84 7.81 -0.47 -22.82
N ARG A 85 8.99 -1.03 -22.58
CA ARG A 85 10.24 -0.57 -23.20
C ARG A 85 10.21 -0.74 -24.74
N GLU A 86 9.72 -1.85 -25.25
CA GLU A 86 9.60 -2.11 -26.68
C GLU A 86 8.67 -1.08 -27.39
N ARG A 87 7.73 -0.51 -26.64
CA ARG A 87 6.85 0.56 -27.11
C ARG A 87 7.32 1.97 -26.79
N GLY A 88 8.51 2.13 -26.19
CA GLY A 88 9.06 3.42 -25.77
C GLY A 88 8.30 4.07 -24.61
N ILE A 89 7.53 3.29 -23.83
CA ILE A 89 6.82 3.78 -22.66
C ILE A 89 7.76 3.77 -21.45
N VAL A 90 7.92 4.93 -20.81
CA VAL A 90 8.73 5.05 -19.59
C VAL A 90 7.94 4.53 -18.40
N VAL A 91 8.55 3.65 -17.61
CA VAL A 91 7.95 3.11 -16.37
C VAL A 91 8.79 3.54 -15.18
N THR A 92 8.14 4.07 -14.15
CA THR A 92 8.78 4.40 -12.88
C THR A 92 7.99 3.83 -11.69
N ASN A 93 8.64 3.73 -10.55
CA ASN A 93 8.05 3.32 -9.28
C ASN A 93 8.55 4.21 -8.15
N ILE A 94 8.08 3.98 -6.91
CA ILE A 94 8.51 4.69 -5.69
C ILE A 94 9.31 3.72 -4.81
N PRO A 95 10.64 3.64 -4.96
CA PRO A 95 11.45 2.69 -4.21
C PRO A 95 11.56 3.07 -2.73
N ALA A 96 11.60 2.05 -1.86
CA ALA A 96 12.04 2.13 -0.45
C ALA A 96 11.30 3.10 0.49
N TYR A 97 10.18 3.69 0.10
CA TYR A 97 9.46 4.67 0.94
C TYR A 97 8.87 4.07 2.24
N SER A 98 8.61 2.77 2.26
CA SER A 98 7.94 2.08 3.37
C SER A 98 8.87 1.16 4.18
N THR A 99 10.15 1.12 3.88
CA THR A 99 11.11 0.17 4.48
C THR A 99 11.10 0.25 6.01
N ASP A 100 11.22 1.46 6.56
CA ASP A 100 11.25 1.67 8.01
C ASP A 100 9.91 1.31 8.66
N SER A 101 8.79 1.66 8.03
CA SER A 101 7.45 1.32 8.52
C SER A 101 7.20 -0.19 8.54
N VAL A 102 7.67 -0.91 7.51
CA VAL A 102 7.59 -2.38 7.47
C VAL A 102 8.46 -3.00 8.55
N ALA A 103 9.70 -2.54 8.71
CA ALA A 103 10.59 -3.01 9.76
C ALA A 103 10.00 -2.78 11.16
N GLN A 104 9.47 -1.58 11.41
CA GLN A 104 8.80 -1.24 12.66
C GLN A 104 7.62 -2.18 12.94
N MET A 105 6.81 -2.51 11.93
CA MET A 105 5.67 -3.42 12.08
C MET A 105 6.13 -4.84 12.42
N VAL A 106 7.24 -5.32 11.83
CA VAL A 106 7.83 -6.63 12.19
C VAL A 106 8.19 -6.67 13.67
N PHE A 107 8.86 -5.64 14.18
CA PHE A 107 9.20 -5.55 15.60
C PHE A 107 7.97 -5.40 16.49
N ALA A 108 6.96 -4.64 16.09
CA ALA A 108 5.70 -4.52 16.82
C ALA A 108 5.01 -5.88 17.00
N HIS A 109 4.91 -6.67 15.94
CA HIS A 109 4.37 -8.03 16.02
C HIS A 109 5.23 -8.96 16.87
N LEU A 110 6.56 -8.93 16.70
CA LEU A 110 7.48 -9.73 17.50
C LEU A 110 7.31 -9.44 18.99
N LEU A 111 7.26 -8.17 19.38
CA LEU A 111 7.07 -7.74 20.76
C LEU A 111 5.67 -8.08 21.27
N ASN A 112 4.63 -7.95 20.45
CA ASN A 112 3.29 -8.36 20.84
C ASN A 112 3.21 -9.87 21.14
N VAL A 113 3.78 -10.69 20.27
CA VAL A 113 3.80 -12.16 20.45
C VAL A 113 4.65 -12.55 21.67
N SER A 114 5.83 -11.97 21.83
CA SER A 114 6.75 -12.33 22.91
C SER A 114 6.28 -11.82 24.29
N ASN A 115 5.64 -10.66 24.34
CA ASN A 115 5.20 -10.02 25.59
C ASN A 115 3.70 -10.14 25.86
N HIS A 116 2.93 -10.76 24.96
CA HIS A 116 1.47 -10.94 25.10
C HIS A 116 0.72 -9.62 25.35
N VAL A 117 1.11 -8.54 24.65
CA VAL A 117 0.58 -7.18 24.88
C VAL A 117 -0.94 -7.11 24.70
N ASP A 118 -1.48 -7.79 23.70
CA ASP A 118 -2.92 -7.91 23.43
C ASP A 118 -3.65 -8.59 24.58
N HIS A 119 -3.12 -9.70 25.09
CA HIS A 119 -3.69 -10.43 26.23
C HIS A 119 -3.78 -9.54 27.48
N TYR A 120 -2.71 -8.81 27.79
CA TYR A 120 -2.71 -7.91 28.95
C TYR A 120 -3.61 -6.70 28.75
N ALA A 121 -3.66 -6.14 27.55
CA ALA A 121 -4.55 -5.05 27.23
C ALA A 121 -6.03 -5.46 27.39
N GLU A 122 -6.40 -6.65 26.91
CA GLU A 122 -7.74 -7.21 27.08
C GLU A 122 -8.05 -7.48 28.54
N GLY A 123 -7.13 -8.11 29.27
CA GLY A 123 -7.27 -8.37 30.69
C GLY A 123 -7.48 -7.08 31.51
N THR A 124 -6.77 -6.02 31.17
CA THR A 124 -6.95 -4.70 31.81
C THR A 124 -8.31 -4.11 31.53
N ARG A 125 -8.78 -4.11 30.26
CA ARG A 125 -10.12 -3.64 29.90
C ARG A 125 -11.23 -4.40 30.63
N ASN A 126 -11.05 -5.69 30.84
CA ASN A 126 -12.02 -6.57 31.51
C ASN A 126 -11.85 -6.56 33.06
N GLY A 127 -11.02 -5.67 33.60
CA GLY A 127 -10.83 -5.49 35.04
C GLY A 127 -10.08 -6.64 35.70
N VAL A 128 -9.33 -7.46 34.97
CA VAL A 128 -8.49 -8.53 35.54
C VAL A 128 -7.42 -7.93 36.44
N TRP A 129 -6.75 -6.87 35.98
CA TRP A 129 -5.75 -6.16 36.75
C TRP A 129 -6.29 -5.61 38.07
N SER A 130 -7.41 -4.92 38.05
CA SER A 130 -8.01 -4.29 39.24
C SER A 130 -8.53 -5.31 40.29
N ARG A 131 -8.77 -6.55 39.87
CA ARG A 131 -9.18 -7.65 40.78
C ARG A 131 -8.02 -8.53 41.21
N CYS A 132 -6.81 -8.31 40.66
CA CYS A 132 -5.63 -9.08 41.03
C CYS A 132 -5.02 -8.55 42.33
N LEU A 133 -4.99 -9.38 43.38
CA LEU A 133 -4.44 -9.00 44.70
C LEU A 133 -2.95 -8.69 44.64
N ASP A 134 -2.20 -9.37 43.77
CA ASP A 134 -0.75 -9.27 43.68
C ASP A 134 -0.28 -8.26 42.65
N PHE A 135 -1.19 -7.61 41.89
CA PHE A 135 -0.89 -6.66 40.81
C PHE A 135 0.14 -7.20 39.82
N CYS A 136 0.01 -8.48 39.42
CA CYS A 136 0.90 -9.11 38.47
C CYS A 136 0.18 -10.08 37.54
N TYR A 137 0.79 -10.34 36.40
CA TYR A 137 0.44 -11.43 35.48
C TYR A 137 1.51 -12.52 35.54
N TRP A 138 1.09 -13.77 35.67
CA TRP A 138 2.00 -14.90 35.65
C TRP A 138 2.18 -15.40 34.22
N LYS A 139 3.40 -15.38 33.70
CA LYS A 139 3.73 -16.03 32.42
C LYS A 139 3.93 -17.52 32.67
N ILE A 140 3.20 -18.37 31.95
CA ILE A 140 3.43 -19.80 31.89
C ILE A 140 4.51 -20.05 30.86
N GLY A 141 5.72 -20.41 31.25
CA GLY A 141 6.84 -20.73 30.36
C GLY A 141 8.20 -20.33 30.96
N ARG A 142 9.24 -20.88 30.38
CA ARG A 142 10.62 -20.66 30.77
C ARG A 142 10.98 -19.20 30.70
N ALA A 143 11.33 -18.70 31.80
CA ALA A 143 12.08 -17.54 32.17
C ALA A 143 11.26 -16.73 33.15
N SER A 144 11.64 -16.87 34.28
CA SER A 144 11.54 -16.00 35.40
C SER A 144 11.86 -14.54 34.99
N CYS A 145 10.90 -13.85 34.52
CA CYS A 145 10.87 -12.41 34.67
C CYS A 145 9.61 -12.09 35.44
N ARG A 146 9.72 -11.83 36.71
CA ARG A 146 8.76 -11.03 37.46
C ARG A 146 8.81 -9.65 36.84
N GLU A 147 8.06 -9.43 35.82
CA GLU A 147 7.80 -8.07 35.34
C GLU A 147 6.80 -7.46 36.33
N ARG A 148 7.33 -6.69 37.26
CA ARG A 148 6.52 -5.67 37.94
C ARG A 148 6.32 -4.53 36.96
N VAL A 149 5.09 -4.35 36.54
CA VAL A 149 4.67 -3.14 35.82
C VAL A 149 4.45 -2.04 36.84
#